data_4428b58b6113906e95fecf6a15eb6848
#
_entry.id   4428b58b6113906e95fecf6a15eb6848
#
_cell.length_a   1.000
_cell.length_b   1.000
_cell.length_c   1.000
_cell.angle_alpha   90.00
_cell.angle_beta   90.00
_cell.angle_gamma   90.00
#
_symmetry.space_group_name_H-M   'P 1'
#
loop_
_entity.id
_entity.type
_entity.pdbx_description
1 polymer ?
#
loop_
_entity_poly.entity_id
_entity_poly.type
_entity_poly.pdbx_seq_one_letter_code
_entity_poly.pdbx_strand_id
1 'polypeptide(L)'
;MADSSVRINKYLSETGVCSRRQADQWIEAGRVAVNGVTAVLGTKVAAGDEVSLDGRPLNFKPKRVYLALNKPIGIECTTDRDVPDNIVDFVGHRERVFPIGRLDKESEGLILLTNDGDIVNRVLRAEHEHEKEYIVSDDRPLTSEFLSGMARGVPILETVTNPCRVTQVGRNTFRIVLTQGLNRQIRRMCEHFDYRVRRLQRVRIMHIQLGTLPVGEWRNLTAAEVKPLLVPPERKRATLSLRKGGREEGPGG
;
A
#
# COMPACT_ATOMS: atom_id res chain seq x y z
N MET A 1 -14.79 19.14 21.33
CA MET A 1 -14.24 17.75 21.48
C MET A 1 -14.49 17.05 20.15
N ALA A 2 -13.46 16.53 19.50
CA ALA A 2 -13.65 15.82 18.22
C ALA A 2 -14.45 14.53 18.51
N ASP A 3 -15.52 14.31 17.72
CA ASP A 3 -16.32 13.09 17.73
C ASP A 3 -15.39 11.88 17.45
N SER A 4 -15.00 11.15 18.49
CA SER A 4 -14.10 9.97 18.40
C SER A 4 -14.84 8.71 17.96
N SER A 5 -16.08 8.84 17.46
CA SER A 5 -16.89 7.70 17.02
C SER A 5 -16.35 7.09 15.73
N VAL A 6 -16.42 5.77 15.62
CA VAL A 6 -15.93 4.96 14.50
C VAL A 6 -17.10 4.24 13.83
N ARG A 7 -17.11 4.14 12.50
CA ARG A 7 -18.14 3.34 11.82
C ARG A 7 -18.08 1.88 12.28
N ILE A 8 -19.24 1.27 12.52
CA ILE A 8 -19.34 -0.07 13.08
C ILE A 8 -18.63 -1.15 12.24
N ASN A 9 -18.66 -1.08 10.90
CA ASN A 9 -17.92 -2.02 10.07
C ASN A 9 -16.39 -1.88 10.22
N LYS A 10 -15.89 -0.66 10.47
CA LYS A 10 -14.47 -0.44 10.81
C LYS A 10 -14.17 -1.02 12.17
N TYR A 11 -15.02 -0.75 13.19
CA TYR A 11 -14.88 -1.29 14.53
C TYR A 11 -14.79 -2.82 14.51
N LEU A 12 -15.75 -3.51 13.87
CA LEU A 12 -15.75 -4.98 13.73
C LEU A 12 -14.49 -5.51 13.04
N SER A 13 -14.05 -4.85 11.99
CA SER A 13 -12.81 -5.23 11.29
C SER A 13 -11.56 -5.04 12.16
N GLU A 14 -11.53 -4.04 13.03
CA GLU A 14 -10.43 -3.76 13.97
C GLU A 14 -10.35 -4.74 15.13
N THR A 15 -11.46 -5.42 15.47
CA THR A 15 -11.43 -6.54 16.41
C THR A 15 -10.80 -7.80 15.83
N GLY A 16 -10.57 -7.85 14.51
CA GLY A 16 -9.98 -9.00 13.83
C GLY A 16 -10.96 -10.11 13.47
N VAL A 17 -12.22 -10.03 13.88
CA VAL A 17 -13.22 -11.10 13.67
C VAL A 17 -13.66 -11.25 12.23
N CYS A 18 -13.62 -10.16 11.43
CA CYS A 18 -14.08 -10.18 10.04
C CYS A 18 -13.42 -9.10 9.17
N SER A 19 -13.68 -9.13 7.86
CA SER A 19 -13.38 -8.01 6.96
C SER A 19 -14.48 -6.93 7.06
N ARG A 20 -14.20 -5.69 6.59
CA ARG A 20 -15.22 -4.63 6.54
C ARG A 20 -16.43 -5.03 5.69
N ARG A 21 -16.22 -5.71 4.55
CA ARG A 21 -17.31 -6.22 3.69
C ARG A 21 -18.13 -7.29 4.39
N GLN A 22 -17.49 -8.18 5.10
CA GLN A 22 -18.19 -9.21 5.89
C GLN A 22 -18.94 -8.58 7.08
N ALA A 23 -18.37 -7.54 7.69
CA ALA A 23 -19.07 -6.77 8.70
C ALA A 23 -20.36 -6.13 8.14
N ASP A 24 -20.29 -5.53 6.93
CA ASP A 24 -21.47 -4.96 6.27
C ASP A 24 -22.55 -6.02 6.06
N GLN A 25 -22.21 -7.23 5.60
CA GLN A 25 -23.14 -8.36 5.44
C GLN A 25 -23.77 -8.78 6.79
N TRP A 26 -23.01 -8.83 7.88
CA TRP A 26 -23.52 -9.17 9.19
C TRP A 26 -24.46 -8.10 9.77
N ILE A 27 -24.17 -6.83 9.49
CA ILE A 27 -25.02 -5.68 9.87
C ILE A 27 -26.34 -5.76 9.11
N GLU A 28 -26.32 -5.97 7.80
CA GLU A 28 -27.53 -6.12 6.96
C GLU A 28 -28.37 -7.33 7.36
N ALA A 29 -27.72 -8.40 7.81
CA ALA A 29 -28.40 -9.60 8.34
C ALA A 29 -28.94 -9.42 9.77
N GLY A 30 -28.82 -8.21 10.39
CA GLY A 30 -29.31 -7.92 11.73
C GLY A 30 -28.58 -8.63 12.88
N ARG A 31 -27.37 -9.16 12.62
CA ARG A 31 -26.58 -9.95 13.57
C ARG A 31 -25.79 -9.10 14.56
N VAL A 32 -25.64 -7.81 14.29
CA VAL A 32 -24.81 -6.88 15.07
C VAL A 32 -25.68 -5.93 15.84
N ALA A 33 -25.38 -5.71 17.13
CA ALA A 33 -26.04 -4.71 17.95
C ALA A 33 -25.01 -3.79 18.67
N VAL A 34 -25.45 -2.57 18.95
CA VAL A 34 -24.73 -1.58 19.78
C VAL A 34 -25.62 -1.21 20.94
N ASN A 35 -25.15 -1.41 22.16
CA ASN A 35 -25.91 -1.18 23.40
C ASN A 35 -27.29 -1.89 23.39
N GLY A 36 -27.34 -3.11 22.82
CA GLY A 36 -28.56 -3.90 22.71
C GLY A 36 -29.49 -3.51 21.56
N VAL A 37 -29.19 -2.46 20.78
CA VAL A 37 -29.98 -2.03 19.62
C VAL A 37 -29.33 -2.55 18.36
N THR A 38 -30.13 -3.20 17.46
CA THR A 38 -29.67 -3.72 16.19
C THR A 38 -29.08 -2.60 15.34
N ALA A 39 -27.84 -2.80 14.90
CA ALA A 39 -27.11 -1.83 14.10
C ALA A 39 -27.56 -1.86 12.63
N VAL A 40 -27.45 -0.71 11.96
CA VAL A 40 -27.64 -0.57 10.50
C VAL A 40 -26.34 -0.07 9.85
N LEU A 41 -26.26 -0.16 8.52
CA LEU A 41 -25.11 0.38 7.78
C LEU A 41 -24.90 1.87 8.13
N GLY A 42 -23.66 2.20 8.45
CA GLY A 42 -23.30 3.59 8.84
C GLY A 42 -23.43 3.89 10.34
N THR A 43 -24.01 3.00 11.15
CA THR A 43 -24.01 3.13 12.62
C THR A 43 -22.60 3.44 13.12
N LYS A 44 -22.49 4.38 14.06
CA LYS A 44 -21.23 4.75 14.69
C LYS A 44 -21.14 4.16 16.09
N VAL A 45 -19.93 3.79 16.48
CA VAL A 45 -19.59 3.26 17.80
C VAL A 45 -18.73 4.29 18.51
N ALA A 46 -19.14 4.75 19.66
CA ALA A 46 -18.40 5.67 20.51
C ALA A 46 -17.54 4.91 21.54
N ALA A 47 -16.66 5.64 22.23
CA ALA A 47 -15.91 5.06 23.32
C ALA A 47 -16.87 4.72 24.49
N GLY A 48 -16.83 3.46 24.92
CA GLY A 48 -17.71 2.95 25.98
C GLY A 48 -18.95 2.22 25.49
N ASP A 49 -19.27 2.27 24.19
CA ASP A 49 -20.36 1.47 23.64
C ASP A 49 -20.03 -0.03 23.67
N GLU A 50 -21.03 -0.82 24.00
CA GLU A 50 -20.97 -2.28 23.95
C GLU A 50 -21.44 -2.75 22.56
N VAL A 51 -20.55 -3.44 21.83
CA VAL A 51 -20.87 -4.05 20.54
C VAL A 51 -20.99 -5.56 20.69
N SER A 52 -22.06 -6.14 20.15
CA SER A 52 -22.27 -7.59 20.16
C SER A 52 -22.51 -8.15 18.75
N LEU A 53 -22.09 -9.40 18.55
CA LEU A 53 -22.36 -10.20 17.36
C LEU A 53 -23.13 -11.47 17.80
N ASP A 54 -24.30 -11.70 17.24
CA ASP A 54 -25.19 -12.81 17.62
C ASP A 54 -25.42 -12.88 19.15
N GLY A 55 -25.60 -11.72 19.78
CA GLY A 55 -25.80 -11.58 21.21
C GLY A 55 -24.55 -11.76 22.08
N ARG A 56 -23.37 -12.00 21.51
CA ARG A 56 -22.10 -12.14 22.24
C ARG A 56 -21.29 -10.85 22.19
N PRO A 57 -20.90 -10.26 23.34
CA PRO A 57 -20.08 -9.05 23.38
C PRO A 57 -18.73 -9.23 22.68
N LEU A 58 -18.33 -8.22 21.90
CA LEU A 58 -17.05 -8.16 21.20
C LEU A 58 -16.10 -7.19 21.93
N ASN A 59 -15.40 -7.69 22.94
CA ASN A 59 -14.47 -6.89 23.77
C ASN A 59 -13.00 -7.08 23.42
N PHE A 60 -12.71 -7.74 22.29
CA PHE A 60 -11.34 -8.08 21.90
C PHE A 60 -10.69 -6.95 21.10
N LYS A 61 -9.56 -6.44 21.60
CA LYS A 61 -8.66 -5.55 20.86
C LYS A 61 -7.39 -6.33 20.51
N PRO A 62 -7.20 -6.75 19.26
CA PRO A 62 -6.00 -7.48 18.86
C PRO A 62 -4.75 -6.62 19.04
N LYS A 63 -3.64 -7.25 19.38
CA LYS A 63 -2.33 -6.58 19.37
C LYS A 63 -2.03 -6.10 17.96
N ARG A 64 -1.60 -4.84 17.81
CA ARG A 64 -1.16 -4.30 16.52
C ARG A 64 0.05 -5.08 16.01
N VAL A 65 -0.01 -5.51 14.77
CA VAL A 65 1.01 -6.31 14.08
C VAL A 65 1.44 -5.60 12.81
N TYR A 66 2.75 -5.56 12.58
CA TYR A 66 3.36 -5.00 11.38
C TYR A 66 4.44 -5.96 10.92
N LEU A 67 4.26 -6.54 9.73
CA LEU A 67 5.14 -7.56 9.17
C LEU A 67 5.79 -7.08 7.88
N ALA A 68 7.04 -7.50 7.67
CA ALA A 68 7.71 -7.51 6.38
C ALA A 68 7.79 -8.96 5.90
N LEU A 69 7.28 -9.22 4.71
CA LEU A 69 7.35 -10.52 4.04
C LEU A 69 8.20 -10.40 2.79
N ASN A 70 9.09 -11.34 2.55
CA ASN A 70 9.70 -11.55 1.24
C ASN A 70 8.79 -12.48 0.42
N LYS A 71 7.81 -11.87 -0.27
CA LYS A 71 6.79 -12.61 -1.02
C LYS A 71 7.44 -13.42 -2.15
N PRO A 72 7.23 -14.73 -2.25
CA PRO A 72 7.65 -15.52 -3.40
C PRO A 72 6.75 -15.25 -4.62
N ILE A 73 7.22 -15.64 -5.80
CA ILE A 73 6.40 -15.76 -7.00
C ILE A 73 5.29 -16.81 -6.75
N GLY A 74 4.13 -16.64 -7.36
CA GLY A 74 3.00 -17.57 -7.26
C GLY A 74 1.97 -17.17 -6.19
N ILE A 75 2.32 -16.34 -5.22
CA ILE A 75 1.40 -15.88 -4.17
C ILE A 75 0.64 -14.62 -4.61
N GLU A 76 -0.68 -14.64 -4.46
CA GLU A 76 -1.57 -13.54 -4.80
C GLU A 76 -1.83 -12.61 -3.60
N CYS A 77 -1.68 -11.29 -3.80
CA CYS A 77 -1.91 -10.28 -2.77
C CYS A 77 -3.42 -9.98 -2.61
N THR A 78 -4.17 -10.96 -2.12
CA THR A 78 -5.59 -10.85 -1.81
C THR A 78 -5.88 -11.32 -0.39
N THR A 79 -6.97 -10.83 0.21
CA THR A 79 -7.52 -11.30 1.48
C THR A 79 -8.70 -12.26 1.29
N ASP A 80 -9.02 -12.56 0.05
CA ASP A 80 -10.02 -13.53 -0.32
C ASP A 80 -9.45 -14.94 -0.16
N ARG A 81 -9.99 -15.71 0.76
CA ARG A 81 -9.52 -17.07 1.07
C ARG A 81 -10.01 -18.12 0.08
N ASP A 82 -10.99 -17.79 -0.75
CA ASP A 82 -11.45 -18.67 -1.82
C ASP A 82 -10.45 -18.68 -3.00
N VAL A 83 -9.54 -17.70 -3.03
CA VAL A 83 -8.44 -17.66 -4.00
C VAL A 83 -7.29 -18.55 -3.50
N PRO A 84 -6.90 -19.58 -4.27
CA PRO A 84 -5.73 -20.39 -3.95
C PRO A 84 -4.47 -19.53 -3.88
N ASP A 85 -3.49 -19.95 -3.05
CA ASP A 85 -2.21 -19.26 -2.88
C ASP A 85 -2.35 -17.77 -2.47
N ASN A 86 -3.42 -17.41 -1.74
CA ASN A 86 -3.57 -16.07 -1.20
C ASN A 86 -2.53 -15.77 -0.11
N ILE A 87 -2.14 -14.49 -0.01
CA ILE A 87 -1.07 -14.05 0.89
C ILE A 87 -1.41 -14.23 2.38
N VAL A 88 -2.69 -14.23 2.76
CA VAL A 88 -3.12 -14.35 4.16
C VAL A 88 -2.87 -15.76 4.67
N ASP A 89 -3.28 -16.77 3.90
CA ASP A 89 -3.07 -18.17 4.25
C ASP A 89 -1.60 -18.55 4.13
N PHE A 90 -0.87 -17.99 3.14
CA PHE A 90 0.56 -18.18 3.00
C PHE A 90 1.34 -17.70 4.24
N VAL A 91 1.01 -16.51 4.78
CA VAL A 91 1.66 -15.97 5.99
C VAL A 91 1.29 -16.76 7.24
N GLY A 92 0.06 -17.28 7.33
CA GLY A 92 -0.42 -18.11 8.45
C GLY A 92 -0.30 -17.43 9.82
N HIS A 93 -0.35 -16.09 9.89
CA HIS A 93 -0.23 -15.38 11.17
C HIS A 93 -1.49 -15.55 12.03
N ARG A 94 -1.32 -15.71 13.35
CA ARG A 94 -2.43 -15.90 14.31
C ARG A 94 -3.43 -14.74 14.31
N GLU A 95 -2.93 -13.49 14.18
CA GLU A 95 -3.78 -12.32 14.03
C GLU A 95 -4.18 -12.19 12.55
N ARG A 96 -5.38 -11.73 12.29
CA ARG A 96 -5.85 -11.47 10.94
C ARG A 96 -5.12 -10.27 10.34
N VAL A 97 -4.13 -10.53 9.49
CA VAL A 97 -3.37 -9.50 8.78
C VAL A 97 -3.83 -9.35 7.33
N PHE A 98 -3.54 -8.20 6.73
CA PHE A 98 -3.79 -7.92 5.32
C PHE A 98 -2.63 -7.11 4.72
N PRO A 99 -2.38 -7.23 3.41
CA PRO A 99 -1.25 -6.57 2.78
C PRO A 99 -1.46 -5.06 2.66
N ILE A 100 -0.38 -4.29 2.83
CA ILE A 100 -0.31 -2.86 2.54
C ILE A 100 0.13 -2.69 1.08
N GLY A 101 -0.85 -2.54 0.20
CA GLY A 101 -0.64 -2.54 -1.24
C GLY A 101 -0.51 -3.93 -1.82
N ARG A 102 -0.02 -4.00 -3.06
CA ARG A 102 0.04 -5.24 -3.81
C ARG A 102 1.38 -5.41 -4.51
N LEU A 103 1.72 -6.66 -4.76
CA LEU A 103 2.65 -7.14 -5.78
C LEU A 103 1.90 -8.13 -6.66
N ASP A 104 2.18 -8.11 -7.96
CA ASP A 104 1.61 -9.08 -8.88
C ASP A 104 2.02 -10.51 -8.49
N LYS A 105 1.22 -11.52 -8.90
CA LYS A 105 1.49 -12.94 -8.64
C LYS A 105 2.89 -13.37 -9.13
N GLU A 106 3.31 -12.82 -10.27
CA GLU A 106 4.61 -13.09 -10.93
C GLU A 106 5.78 -12.25 -10.37
N SER A 107 5.52 -11.34 -9.42
CA SER A 107 6.53 -10.49 -8.81
C SER A 107 6.84 -10.96 -7.40
N GLU A 108 8.07 -10.69 -6.94
CA GLU A 108 8.57 -11.14 -5.64
C GLU A 108 9.11 -9.98 -4.80
N GLY A 109 9.50 -10.28 -3.56
CA GLY A 109 10.19 -9.33 -2.69
C GLY A 109 9.31 -8.70 -1.63
N LEU A 110 9.73 -7.56 -1.12
CA LEU A 110 9.17 -6.93 0.06
C LEU A 110 7.71 -6.54 -0.11
N ILE A 111 6.86 -7.05 0.76
CA ILE A 111 5.51 -6.55 1.00
C ILE A 111 5.26 -6.42 2.49
N LEU A 112 4.53 -5.39 2.89
CA LEU A 112 4.16 -5.17 4.28
C LEU A 112 2.76 -5.71 4.52
N LEU A 113 2.55 -6.30 5.72
CA LEU A 113 1.22 -6.72 6.17
C LEU A 113 0.95 -6.17 7.57
N THR A 114 -0.32 -5.93 7.88
CA THR A 114 -0.73 -5.41 9.18
C THR A 114 -2.18 -5.79 9.49
N ASN A 115 -2.58 -5.66 10.75
CA ASN A 115 -3.98 -5.61 11.18
C ASN A 115 -4.47 -4.18 11.50
N ASP A 116 -3.62 -3.17 11.23
CA ASP A 116 -3.92 -1.76 11.45
C ASP A 116 -4.40 -1.09 10.14
N GLY A 117 -5.72 -0.97 9.97
CA GLY A 117 -6.32 -0.36 8.78
C GLY A 117 -5.99 1.13 8.58
N ASP A 118 -5.66 1.85 9.63
CA ASP A 118 -5.38 3.29 9.54
C ASP A 118 -4.02 3.57 8.86
N ILE A 119 -3.06 2.66 9.01
CA ILE A 119 -1.74 2.80 8.40
C ILE A 119 -1.76 2.58 6.88
N VAL A 120 -2.68 1.73 6.40
CA VAL A 120 -2.77 1.38 4.96
C VAL A 120 -2.96 2.62 4.10
N ASN A 121 -3.90 3.47 4.48
CA ASN A 121 -4.18 4.70 3.74
C ASN A 121 -2.97 5.65 3.75
N ARG A 122 -2.20 5.69 4.83
CA ARG A 122 -1.01 6.55 4.96
C ARG A 122 0.11 6.09 4.03
N VAL A 123 0.34 4.78 3.95
CA VAL A 123 1.40 4.18 3.12
C VAL A 123 1.03 4.16 1.64
N LEU A 124 -0.27 4.03 1.30
CA LEU A 124 -0.70 3.82 -0.09
C LEU A 124 -1.10 5.09 -0.83
N ARG A 125 -1.43 6.20 -0.16
CA ARG A 125 -1.87 7.41 -0.84
C ARG A 125 -0.78 7.95 -1.75
N ALA A 126 -1.11 8.09 -3.04
CA ALA A 126 -0.20 8.59 -4.08
C ALA A 126 0.34 10.00 -3.78
N GLU A 127 -0.46 10.83 -3.12
CA GLU A 127 -0.11 12.19 -2.69
C GLU A 127 1.08 12.26 -1.72
N HIS A 128 1.45 11.12 -1.09
CA HIS A 128 2.61 11.05 -0.19
C HIS A 128 3.90 10.65 -0.90
N GLU A 129 3.86 10.36 -2.20
CA GLU A 129 5.04 10.05 -3.04
C GLU A 129 6.01 9.04 -2.39
N HIS A 130 5.48 8.04 -1.70
CA HIS A 130 6.31 7.05 -1.01
C HIS A 130 7.11 6.20 -1.99
N GLU A 131 8.43 6.30 -1.89
CA GLU A 131 9.35 5.57 -2.75
C GLU A 131 9.24 4.05 -2.56
N LYS A 132 9.25 3.34 -3.68
CA LYS A 132 9.39 1.89 -3.76
C LYS A 132 10.53 1.58 -4.73
N GLU A 133 11.44 0.73 -4.31
CA GLU A 133 12.63 0.38 -5.08
C GLU A 133 12.57 -1.07 -5.53
N TYR A 134 12.92 -1.27 -6.80
CA TYR A 134 12.87 -2.58 -7.43
C TYR A 134 14.19 -2.89 -8.12
N ILE A 135 14.56 -4.17 -8.12
CA ILE A 135 15.57 -4.76 -9.00
C ILE A 135 14.82 -5.52 -10.09
N VAL A 136 15.13 -5.19 -11.32
CA VAL A 136 14.44 -5.72 -12.51
C VAL A 136 15.46 -6.35 -13.44
N SER A 137 15.22 -7.59 -13.87
CA SER A 137 16.03 -8.26 -14.87
C SER A 137 15.19 -8.50 -16.13
N ASP A 138 15.71 -8.07 -17.27
CA ASP A 138 15.06 -8.19 -18.57
C ASP A 138 15.64 -9.34 -19.42
N ASP A 139 15.03 -9.60 -20.56
CA ASP A 139 15.36 -10.68 -21.49
C ASP A 139 16.58 -10.40 -22.34
N ARG A 140 17.05 -9.15 -22.39
CA ARG A 140 18.17 -8.71 -23.25
C ARG A 140 19.04 -7.64 -22.58
N PRO A 141 20.26 -7.34 -23.12
CA PRO A 141 21.11 -6.28 -22.61
C PRO A 141 20.44 -4.91 -22.66
N LEU A 142 20.66 -4.12 -21.62
CA LEU A 142 20.11 -2.76 -21.49
C LEU A 142 20.90 -1.79 -22.38
N THR A 143 20.20 -0.88 -23.05
CA THR A 143 20.80 0.23 -23.80
C THR A 143 20.67 1.55 -23.04
N SER A 144 21.48 2.53 -23.42
CA SER A 144 21.42 3.89 -22.84
C SER A 144 20.09 4.57 -23.14
N GLU A 145 19.52 4.31 -24.34
CA GLU A 145 18.22 4.82 -24.77
C GLU A 145 17.10 4.26 -23.91
N PHE A 146 17.12 2.94 -23.63
CA PHE A 146 16.16 2.29 -22.72
C PHE A 146 16.22 2.93 -21.34
N LEU A 147 17.40 3.00 -20.72
CA LEU A 147 17.56 3.53 -19.36
C LEU A 147 17.11 5.00 -19.26
N SER A 148 17.49 5.82 -20.23
CA SER A 148 17.10 7.24 -20.25
C SER A 148 15.63 7.44 -20.56
N GLY A 149 15.03 6.60 -21.42
CA GLY A 149 13.60 6.58 -21.70
C GLY A 149 12.78 6.21 -20.49
N MET A 150 13.14 5.12 -19.82
CA MET A 150 12.52 4.69 -18.56
C MET A 150 12.55 5.78 -17.47
N ALA A 151 13.64 6.54 -17.38
CA ALA A 151 13.80 7.58 -16.35
C ALA A 151 12.96 8.83 -16.58
N ARG A 152 12.72 9.21 -17.85
CA ARG A 152 11.98 10.45 -18.20
C ARG A 152 10.46 10.34 -18.07
N GLY A 153 9.94 9.12 -17.95
CA GLY A 153 8.52 8.82 -17.99
C GLY A 153 8.11 8.17 -19.31
N VAL A 154 7.20 7.20 -19.22
CA VAL A 154 6.79 6.33 -20.31
C VAL A 154 5.27 6.39 -20.48
N PRO A 155 4.74 6.54 -21.70
CA PRO A 155 3.30 6.48 -21.95
C PRO A 155 2.79 5.04 -21.78
N ILE A 156 1.93 4.84 -20.79
CA ILE A 156 1.23 3.59 -20.50
C ILE A 156 -0.18 3.90 -19.98
N LEU A 157 -1.13 3.01 -20.22
CA LEU A 157 -2.50 3.13 -19.64
C LEU A 157 -3.11 4.53 -19.81
N GLU A 158 -3.01 5.11 -21.01
CA GLU A 158 -3.56 6.45 -21.36
C GLU A 158 -2.98 7.61 -20.51
N THR A 159 -1.85 7.40 -19.85
CA THR A 159 -1.13 8.41 -19.08
C THR A 159 0.38 8.29 -19.29
N VAL A 160 1.13 9.29 -18.83
CA VAL A 160 2.60 9.24 -18.80
C VAL A 160 3.04 9.02 -17.35
N THR A 161 3.93 8.05 -17.14
CA THR A 161 4.45 7.79 -15.79
C THR A 161 5.28 8.98 -15.29
N ASN A 162 5.33 9.17 -13.97
CA ASN A 162 6.22 10.17 -13.39
C ASN A 162 7.69 9.85 -13.72
N PRO A 163 8.54 10.88 -13.92
CA PRO A 163 9.98 10.67 -13.97
C PRO A 163 10.48 9.92 -12.75
N CYS A 164 11.47 9.05 -12.95
CA CYS A 164 11.96 8.18 -11.89
C CYS A 164 13.49 7.96 -11.99
N ARG A 165 14.08 7.44 -10.92
CA ARG A 165 15.49 7.08 -10.93
C ARG A 165 15.65 5.66 -11.49
N VAL A 166 16.49 5.53 -12.52
CA VAL A 166 16.85 4.26 -13.13
C VAL A 166 18.37 4.16 -13.17
N THR A 167 18.92 3.04 -12.70
CA THR A 167 20.38 2.81 -12.66
C THR A 167 20.68 1.39 -13.10
N GLN A 168 21.54 1.22 -14.06
CA GLN A 168 22.01 -0.10 -14.45
C GLN A 168 22.85 -0.73 -13.32
N VAL A 169 22.56 -1.99 -13.00
CA VAL A 169 23.29 -2.75 -11.95
C VAL A 169 23.88 -4.07 -12.51
N GLY A 170 23.54 -4.42 -13.73
CA GLY A 170 24.07 -5.58 -14.44
C GLY A 170 23.81 -5.46 -15.94
N ARG A 171 24.30 -6.40 -16.75
CA ARG A 171 24.13 -6.37 -18.21
C ARG A 171 22.66 -6.27 -18.64
N ASN A 172 21.79 -7.05 -17.98
CA ASN A 172 20.35 -7.14 -18.26
C ASN A 172 19.53 -6.67 -17.05
N THR A 173 20.13 -6.04 -16.06
CA THR A 173 19.50 -5.75 -14.76
C THR A 173 19.65 -4.29 -14.41
N PHE A 174 18.55 -3.68 -13.99
CA PHE A 174 18.52 -2.31 -13.51
C PHE A 174 17.77 -2.19 -12.18
N ARG A 175 18.06 -1.09 -11.51
CA ARG A 175 17.37 -0.62 -10.32
C ARG A 175 16.45 0.51 -10.71
N ILE A 176 15.21 0.50 -10.23
CA ILE A 176 14.24 1.58 -10.46
C ILE A 176 13.56 1.98 -9.15
N VAL A 177 13.40 3.30 -8.94
CA VAL A 177 12.73 3.86 -7.77
C VAL A 177 11.50 4.64 -8.23
N LEU A 178 10.33 4.20 -7.81
CA LEU A 178 9.03 4.77 -8.18
C LEU A 178 8.33 5.38 -6.96
N THR A 179 7.64 6.49 -7.16
CA THR A 179 6.73 7.12 -6.18
C THR A 179 5.27 6.80 -6.44
N GLN A 180 4.92 6.38 -7.65
CA GLN A 180 3.57 5.94 -8.04
C GLN A 180 3.47 4.41 -8.15
N GLY A 181 2.27 3.88 -8.42
CA GLY A 181 2.04 2.44 -8.54
C GLY A 181 0.86 2.13 -9.44
N LEU A 182 1.03 2.33 -10.75
CA LEU A 182 0.04 1.94 -11.75
C LEU A 182 0.02 0.41 -11.94
N ASN A 183 -1.07 -0.11 -12.49
CA ASN A 183 -1.19 -1.54 -12.75
C ASN A 183 -0.06 -2.03 -13.64
N ARG A 184 0.74 -3.00 -13.15
CA ARG A 184 1.90 -3.63 -13.83
C ARG A 184 2.88 -2.59 -14.41
N GLN A 185 3.04 -1.45 -13.75
CA GLN A 185 3.72 -0.26 -14.27
C GLN A 185 5.09 -0.58 -14.88
N ILE A 186 6.00 -1.22 -14.14
CA ILE A 186 7.37 -1.51 -14.61
C ILE A 186 7.35 -2.42 -15.83
N ARG A 187 6.51 -3.47 -15.82
CA ARG A 187 6.39 -4.39 -16.96
C ARG A 187 5.91 -3.68 -18.22
N ARG A 188 4.89 -2.84 -18.12
CA ARG A 188 4.37 -2.02 -19.23
C ARG A 188 5.39 -0.99 -19.73
N MET A 189 6.15 -0.39 -18.80
CA MET A 189 7.24 0.53 -19.18
C MET A 189 8.33 -0.20 -19.97
N CYS A 190 8.72 -1.41 -19.57
CA CYS A 190 9.69 -2.22 -20.31
C CYS A 190 9.13 -2.66 -21.67
N GLU A 191 7.87 -3.12 -21.72
CA GLU A 191 7.17 -3.52 -22.96
C GLU A 191 7.09 -2.38 -23.98
N HIS A 192 6.95 -1.12 -23.54
CA HIS A 192 6.97 0.05 -24.43
C HIS A 192 8.30 0.19 -25.22
N PHE A 193 9.39 -0.33 -24.69
CA PHE A 193 10.72 -0.36 -25.34
C PHE A 193 11.06 -1.75 -25.90
N ASP A 194 10.07 -2.64 -26.09
CA ASP A 194 10.25 -4.02 -26.56
C ASP A 194 11.11 -4.91 -25.67
N TYR A 195 11.19 -4.60 -24.34
CA TYR A 195 11.83 -5.43 -23.33
C TYR A 195 10.81 -6.28 -22.59
N ARG A 196 11.23 -7.48 -22.14
CA ARG A 196 10.39 -8.39 -21.36
C ARG A 196 11.02 -8.65 -20.01
N VAL A 197 10.32 -8.24 -18.94
CA VAL A 197 10.75 -8.48 -17.57
C VAL A 197 10.76 -9.98 -17.26
N ARG A 198 11.93 -10.52 -16.94
CA ARG A 198 12.14 -11.90 -16.50
C ARG A 198 12.00 -12.03 -14.97
N ARG A 199 12.53 -11.07 -14.25
CA ARG A 199 12.46 -11.03 -12.78
C ARG A 199 12.15 -9.62 -12.31
N LEU A 200 11.24 -9.48 -11.34
CA LEU A 200 10.91 -8.22 -10.69
C LEU A 200 10.83 -8.43 -9.20
N GLN A 201 11.77 -7.83 -8.47
CA GLN A 201 11.87 -7.94 -7.03
C GLN A 201 11.77 -6.55 -6.40
N ARG A 202 10.80 -6.35 -5.50
CA ARG A 202 10.76 -5.13 -4.68
C ARG A 202 11.68 -5.29 -3.48
N VAL A 203 12.67 -4.41 -3.37
CA VAL A 203 13.71 -4.49 -2.33
C VAL A 203 13.55 -3.46 -1.22
N ARG A 204 12.75 -2.39 -1.45
CA ARG A 204 12.50 -1.34 -0.45
C ARG A 204 11.11 -0.73 -0.60
N ILE A 205 10.52 -0.36 0.52
CA ILE A 205 9.31 0.47 0.62
C ILE A 205 9.61 1.57 1.64
N MET A 206 9.59 2.84 1.22
CA MET A 206 10.00 3.97 2.06
C MET A 206 11.41 3.73 2.65
N HIS A 207 11.53 3.64 3.97
CA HIS A 207 12.77 3.37 4.71
C HIS A 207 12.94 1.87 5.05
N ILE A 208 11.95 1.02 4.78
CA ILE A 208 11.99 -0.42 5.11
C ILE A 208 12.67 -1.18 3.98
N GLN A 209 13.75 -1.86 4.32
CA GLN A 209 14.55 -2.66 3.40
C GLN A 209 14.16 -4.15 3.49
N LEU A 210 14.23 -4.85 2.36
CA LEU A 210 14.13 -6.31 2.32
C LEU A 210 15.30 -6.94 3.08
N GLY A 211 16.51 -6.41 2.88
CA GLY A 211 17.74 -6.93 3.50
C GLY A 211 18.00 -8.37 3.15
N THR A 212 18.36 -9.17 4.15
CA THR A 212 18.68 -10.59 4.05
C THR A 212 17.50 -11.51 4.36
N LEU A 213 16.27 -10.98 4.43
CA LEU A 213 15.08 -11.80 4.69
C LEU A 213 14.92 -12.86 3.58
N PRO A 214 14.94 -14.17 3.90
CA PRO A 214 14.82 -15.23 2.90
C PRO A 214 13.46 -15.18 2.16
N VAL A 215 13.43 -15.71 0.95
CA VAL A 215 12.19 -15.83 0.16
C VAL A 215 11.19 -16.73 0.89
N GLY A 216 9.94 -16.27 0.99
CA GLY A 216 8.87 -16.97 1.71
C GLY A 216 8.81 -16.66 3.21
N GLU A 217 9.85 -16.08 3.77
CA GLU A 217 9.91 -15.76 5.21
C GLU A 217 9.33 -14.36 5.50
N TRP A 218 8.81 -14.21 6.71
CA TRP A 218 8.39 -12.93 7.24
C TRP A 218 9.00 -12.64 8.61
N ARG A 219 9.08 -11.37 8.96
CA ARG A 219 9.50 -10.89 10.27
C ARG A 219 8.61 -9.76 10.77
N ASN A 220 8.57 -9.56 12.07
CA ASN A 220 7.99 -8.33 12.63
C ASN A 220 8.86 -7.13 12.21
N LEU A 221 8.20 -5.99 11.97
CA LEU A 221 8.91 -4.72 11.87
C LEU A 221 9.40 -4.30 13.26
N THR A 222 10.59 -3.71 13.30
CA THR A 222 11.14 -3.11 14.52
C THR A 222 10.38 -1.85 14.90
N ALA A 223 10.46 -1.42 16.16
CA ALA A 223 9.86 -0.17 16.59
C ALA A 223 10.37 1.05 15.79
N ALA A 224 11.66 1.03 15.38
CA ALA A 224 12.26 2.07 14.55
C ALA A 224 11.66 2.09 13.13
N GLU A 225 11.31 0.93 12.56
CA GLU A 225 10.65 0.83 11.26
C GLU A 225 9.16 1.22 11.33
N VAL A 226 8.49 0.91 12.44
CA VAL A 226 7.05 1.22 12.62
C VAL A 226 6.83 2.71 12.89
N LYS A 227 7.66 3.34 13.71
CA LYS A 227 7.48 4.74 14.13
C LYS A 227 7.25 5.72 12.97
N PRO A 228 8.05 5.74 11.89
CA PRO A 228 7.80 6.65 10.76
C PRO A 228 6.52 6.34 9.98
N LEU A 229 6.05 5.08 10.00
CA LEU A 229 4.78 4.72 9.35
C LEU A 229 3.57 5.30 10.10
N LEU A 230 3.68 5.53 11.41
CA LEU A 230 2.62 6.06 12.25
C LEU A 230 2.55 7.59 12.25
N VAL A 231 3.65 8.27 11.88
CA VAL A 231 3.68 9.74 11.81
C VAL A 231 2.93 10.20 10.55
N PRO A 232 1.96 11.12 10.66
CA PRO A 232 1.36 11.73 9.49
C PRO A 232 2.44 12.43 8.66
N PRO A 233 2.45 12.32 7.33
CA PRO A 233 3.37 13.07 6.50
C PRO A 233 3.14 14.56 6.73
N GLU A 234 4.21 15.32 6.88
CA GLU A 234 4.14 16.78 6.93
C GLU A 234 3.46 17.27 5.64
N ARG A 235 2.40 18.06 5.78
CA ARG A 235 1.77 18.71 4.62
C ARG A 235 2.83 19.63 3.99
N LYS A 236 3.35 19.26 2.82
CA LYS A 236 4.14 20.19 2.00
C LYS A 236 3.27 21.43 1.82
N ARG A 237 3.64 22.55 2.48
CA ARG A 237 3.03 23.85 2.23
C ARG A 237 3.26 24.13 0.75
N ALA A 238 2.17 24.22 -0.02
CA ALA A 238 2.23 24.74 -1.38
C ALA A 238 2.81 26.16 -1.29
N THR A 239 4.06 26.31 -1.70
CA THR A 239 4.68 27.62 -1.89
C THR A 239 3.97 28.24 -3.10
N LEU A 240 2.91 29.02 -2.80
CA LEU A 240 2.25 29.86 -3.78
C LEU A 240 3.24 30.97 -4.15
N SER A 241 4.03 30.75 -5.19
CA SER A 241 4.85 31.77 -5.83
C SER A 241 3.91 32.79 -6.44
N LEU A 242 3.60 33.85 -5.69
CA LEU A 242 3.02 35.07 -6.22
C LEU A 242 4.01 35.68 -7.21
N ARG A 243 3.86 35.38 -8.49
CA ARG A 243 4.45 36.19 -9.54
C ARG A 243 3.77 37.56 -9.44
N LYS A 244 4.47 38.53 -8.84
CA LYS A 244 4.19 39.94 -8.95
C LYS A 244 4.28 40.29 -10.44
N GLY A 245 3.12 40.54 -11.07
CA GLY A 245 3.04 41.17 -12.38
C GLY A 245 3.58 42.59 -12.26
N GLY A 246 4.74 42.84 -12.83
CA GLY A 246 5.24 44.19 -13.05
C GLY A 246 4.32 44.88 -14.04
N ARG A 247 3.65 45.96 -13.61
CA ARG A 247 3.10 46.96 -14.51
C ARG A 247 4.30 47.77 -15.02
N GLU A 248 4.56 47.69 -16.31
CA GLU A 248 5.33 48.69 -17.03
C GLU A 248 4.38 49.85 -17.31
N GLU A 249 4.63 50.99 -16.65
CA GLU A 249 4.11 52.31 -17.06
C GLU A 249 5.00 52.76 -18.21
N GLY A 250 4.41 52.91 -19.40
CA GLY A 250 5.02 53.58 -20.51
C GLY A 250 4.97 55.10 -20.31
N PRO A 251 6.03 55.86 -20.69
CA PRO A 251 6.00 57.33 -20.61
C PRO A 251 5.21 57.89 -21.77
N GLY A 252 4.27 58.79 -21.44
CA GLY A 252 3.60 59.62 -22.41
C GLY A 252 4.54 60.71 -22.91
N GLY A 253 4.40 61.05 -24.18
CA GLY A 253 4.92 62.18 -24.91
C GLY A 253 3.96 62.54 -26.00
#